data_8fe65ec0fe6e406f97570d07fc8ba6bf
#
_entry.id   8fe65ec0fe6e406f97570d07fc8ba6bf
#
_cell.length_a   1.000
_cell.length_b   1.000
_cell.length_c   1.000
_cell.angle_alpha   90.00
_cell.angle_beta   90.00
_cell.angle_gamma   90.00
#
_symmetry.space_group_name_H-M   'P 1'
#
loop_
_entity.id
_entity.type
_entity.pdbx_description
1 polymer ?
#
loop_
_entity_poly.entity_id
_entity_poly.type
_entity_poly.pdbx_seq_one_letter_code
_entity_poly.pdbx_strand_id
1 'polypeptide(L)'
;MNNYNEVKKSFGTQAEKFASYHMSKAEYTDYLIRSIQAKGNEHALEVAAGTCICGRAVAPYVKDITCLDLTEAMLEQGKKLAKQEGIQNISFVSGNAECLPFEDETFDLVITRLSLHHFVEPEKPFREMQRVLKKGGKLVIWDMVAITEELRETNDAIETMRDNSHTRILSREEFEALFEDAFELQLEETTLVPVNLQSWMDLTSTPEDLQKDIIDKMEYLSLIHISEPTRLQLI
;
A
#
# COMPACT_ATOMS: atom_id res chain seq x y z
N MET A 1 -15.13 5.77 14.05
CA MET A 1 -15.72 4.56 13.43
C MET A 1 -14.62 3.92 12.61
N ASN A 2 -14.45 2.63 12.67
CA ASN A 2 -13.44 1.99 11.81
C ASN A 2 -13.98 1.83 10.38
N ASN A 3 -13.06 1.83 9.40
CA ASN A 3 -13.37 1.77 7.96
C ASN A 3 -13.45 0.32 7.42
N TYR A 4 -13.40 -0.69 8.28
CA TYR A 4 -13.23 -2.10 7.88
C TYR A 4 -14.29 -2.63 6.92
N ASN A 5 -15.55 -2.24 7.11
CA ASN A 5 -16.63 -2.73 6.26
C ASN A 5 -16.53 -2.15 4.84
N GLU A 6 -16.16 -0.88 4.72
CA GLU A 6 -15.96 -0.23 3.42
C GLU A 6 -14.74 -0.81 2.72
N VAL A 7 -13.63 -1.03 3.42
CA VAL A 7 -12.43 -1.70 2.90
C VAL A 7 -12.77 -3.10 2.38
N LYS A 8 -13.42 -3.95 3.19
CA LYS A 8 -13.82 -5.30 2.77
C LYS A 8 -14.76 -5.30 1.58
N LYS A 9 -15.70 -4.38 1.53
CA LYS A 9 -16.67 -4.26 0.44
C LYS A 9 -15.97 -3.78 -0.85
N SER A 10 -15.19 -2.70 -0.78
CA SER A 10 -14.48 -2.13 -1.91
C SER A 10 -13.53 -3.18 -2.52
N PHE A 11 -12.54 -3.62 -1.77
CA PHE A 11 -11.53 -4.56 -2.26
C PHE A 11 -12.06 -5.96 -2.54
N GLY A 12 -13.11 -6.41 -1.82
CA GLY A 12 -13.74 -7.71 -2.06
C GLY A 12 -14.33 -7.85 -3.47
N THR A 13 -14.91 -6.78 -4.00
CA THR A 13 -15.51 -6.77 -5.35
C THR A 13 -14.52 -6.49 -6.47
N GLN A 14 -13.35 -5.96 -6.14
CA GLN A 14 -12.36 -5.44 -7.09
C GLN A 14 -11.11 -6.33 -7.23
N ALA A 15 -11.03 -7.42 -6.46
CA ALA A 15 -9.82 -8.24 -6.34
C ALA A 15 -9.26 -8.72 -7.71
N GLU A 16 -10.12 -9.11 -8.67
CA GLU A 16 -9.68 -9.52 -10.02
C GLU A 16 -9.10 -8.35 -10.83
N LYS A 17 -9.68 -7.16 -10.69
CA LYS A 17 -9.19 -5.95 -11.36
C LYS A 17 -7.83 -5.54 -10.81
N PHE A 18 -7.66 -5.57 -9.48
CA PHE A 18 -6.38 -5.28 -8.83
C PHE A 18 -5.27 -6.26 -9.27
N ALA A 19 -5.60 -7.53 -9.47
CA ALA A 19 -4.64 -8.53 -9.95
C ALA A 19 -4.08 -8.22 -11.36
N SER A 20 -4.83 -7.50 -12.19
CA SER A 20 -4.45 -7.14 -13.56
C SER A 20 -4.01 -5.68 -13.72
N TYR A 21 -4.11 -4.85 -12.68
CA TYR A 21 -3.80 -3.44 -12.76
C TYR A 21 -2.30 -3.17 -12.95
N HIS A 22 -1.98 -2.18 -13.80
CA HIS A 22 -0.61 -1.94 -14.26
C HIS A 22 0.38 -1.46 -13.17
N MET A 23 -0.09 -0.99 -12.01
CA MET A 23 0.76 -0.69 -10.84
C MET A 23 1.46 -1.93 -10.28
N SER A 24 1.16 -3.13 -10.81
CA SER A 24 1.91 -4.35 -10.59
C SER A 24 3.14 -4.51 -11.50
N LYS A 25 3.49 -3.49 -12.31
CA LYS A 25 4.62 -3.55 -13.24
C LYS A 25 5.94 -3.79 -12.53
N ALA A 26 6.79 -4.57 -13.18
CA ALA A 26 8.11 -4.96 -12.70
C ALA A 26 8.98 -3.77 -12.25
N GLU A 27 8.89 -2.61 -12.92
CA GLU A 27 9.69 -1.42 -12.58
C GLU A 27 9.48 -0.93 -11.13
N TYR A 28 8.25 -1.01 -10.60
CA TYR A 28 7.97 -0.60 -9.22
C TYR A 28 8.43 -1.65 -8.21
N THR A 29 8.22 -2.92 -8.55
CA THR A 29 8.69 -4.03 -7.69
C THR A 29 10.21 -4.16 -7.71
N ASP A 30 10.88 -3.88 -8.84
CA ASP A 30 12.34 -3.85 -8.95
C ASP A 30 12.96 -2.75 -8.08
N TYR A 31 12.30 -1.59 -8.00
CA TYR A 31 12.75 -0.54 -7.10
C TYR A 31 12.62 -0.99 -5.63
N LEU A 32 11.49 -1.53 -5.24
CA LEU A 32 11.26 -2.09 -3.91
C LEU A 32 12.33 -3.14 -3.55
N ILE A 33 12.60 -4.10 -4.43
CA ILE A 33 13.58 -5.17 -4.22
C ILE A 33 14.98 -4.58 -3.98
N ARG A 34 15.39 -3.60 -4.79
CA ARG A 34 16.69 -2.93 -4.62
C ARG A 34 16.80 -2.18 -3.30
N SER A 35 15.72 -1.54 -2.85
CA SER A 35 15.68 -0.78 -1.60
C SER A 35 15.72 -1.68 -0.37
N ILE A 36 15.10 -2.84 -0.43
CA ILE A 36 15.08 -3.83 0.67
C ILE A 36 16.48 -4.38 0.95
N GLN A 37 17.31 -4.61 -0.07
CA GLN A 37 18.64 -5.20 0.07
C GLN A 37 18.63 -6.48 0.93
N ALA A 38 17.71 -7.39 0.60
CA ALA A 38 17.56 -8.66 1.31
C ALA A 38 18.81 -9.54 1.20
N LYS A 39 19.08 -10.34 2.25
CA LYS A 39 20.23 -11.24 2.36
C LYS A 39 19.87 -12.70 2.10
N GLY A 40 18.58 -12.98 1.91
CA GLY A 40 18.05 -14.32 1.60
C GLY A 40 17.71 -15.18 2.83
N ASN A 41 17.84 -14.64 4.03
CA ASN A 41 17.54 -15.35 5.29
C ASN A 41 16.45 -14.69 6.12
N GLU A 42 15.82 -13.65 5.62
CA GLU A 42 14.78 -12.90 6.32
C GLU A 42 13.47 -13.68 6.38
N HIS A 43 12.82 -13.63 7.52
CA HIS A 43 11.39 -13.85 7.68
C HIS A 43 10.67 -12.53 7.41
N ALA A 44 9.92 -12.44 6.32
CA ALA A 44 9.28 -11.21 5.89
C ALA A 44 7.77 -11.22 6.11
N LEU A 45 7.18 -10.04 6.28
CA LEU A 45 5.73 -9.82 6.38
C LEU A 45 5.32 -8.69 5.42
N GLU A 46 4.33 -8.92 4.60
CA GLU A 46 3.59 -7.86 3.90
C GLU A 46 2.26 -7.62 4.62
N VAL A 47 2.04 -6.39 5.09
CA VAL A 47 0.82 -5.97 5.81
C VAL A 47 -0.10 -5.20 4.86
N ALA A 48 -1.41 -5.49 4.91
CA ALA A 48 -2.41 -5.00 3.96
C ALA A 48 -2.00 -5.33 2.52
N ALA A 49 -1.68 -6.61 2.31
CA ALA A 49 -0.99 -7.11 1.14
C ALA A 49 -1.82 -7.08 -0.17
N GLY A 50 -3.15 -6.94 -0.06
CA GLY A 50 -4.03 -7.02 -1.21
C GLY A 50 -3.81 -8.30 -2.02
N THR A 51 -3.46 -8.17 -3.30
CA THR A 51 -3.11 -9.31 -4.17
C THR A 51 -1.65 -9.77 -3.99
N CYS A 52 -0.99 -9.36 -2.90
CA CYS A 52 0.37 -9.77 -2.51
C CYS A 52 1.44 -9.42 -3.56
N ILE A 53 1.34 -8.24 -4.15
CA ILE A 53 2.28 -7.80 -5.21
C ILE A 53 3.69 -7.72 -4.67
N CYS A 54 3.91 -7.07 -3.51
CA CYS A 54 5.23 -6.97 -2.91
C CYS A 54 5.70 -8.33 -2.41
N GLY A 55 4.84 -9.09 -1.74
CA GLY A 55 5.17 -10.42 -1.25
C GLY A 55 5.63 -11.36 -2.35
N ARG A 56 4.93 -11.41 -3.47
CA ARG A 56 5.32 -12.23 -4.61
C ARG A 56 6.64 -11.77 -5.25
N ALA A 57 6.85 -10.45 -5.36
CA ALA A 57 8.08 -9.90 -5.91
C ALA A 57 9.29 -10.12 -4.98
N VAL A 58 9.10 -10.06 -3.67
CA VAL A 58 10.16 -10.20 -2.66
C VAL A 58 10.46 -11.66 -2.31
N ALA A 59 9.49 -12.57 -2.45
CA ALA A 59 9.66 -13.99 -2.12
C ALA A 59 10.96 -14.64 -2.63
N PRO A 60 11.43 -14.39 -3.86
CA PRO A 60 12.68 -14.97 -4.35
C PRO A 60 13.95 -14.52 -3.62
N TYR A 61 13.88 -13.44 -2.83
CA TYR A 61 15.02 -12.77 -2.20
C TYR A 61 15.09 -12.96 -0.68
N VAL A 62 14.07 -13.58 -0.08
CA VAL A 62 13.96 -13.81 1.37
C VAL A 62 13.80 -15.30 1.66
N LYS A 63 13.96 -15.70 2.91
CA LYS A 63 13.75 -17.08 3.33
C LYS A 63 12.29 -17.51 3.15
N ASP A 64 11.39 -16.71 3.67
CA ASP A 64 9.94 -16.84 3.51
C ASP A 64 9.25 -15.49 3.70
N ILE A 65 8.03 -15.39 3.19
CA ILE A 65 7.20 -14.20 3.36
C ILE A 65 5.76 -14.58 3.68
N THR A 66 5.19 -13.88 4.65
CA THR A 66 3.77 -13.94 4.99
C THR A 66 3.07 -12.70 4.44
N CYS A 67 1.97 -12.89 3.73
CA CYS A 67 1.10 -11.80 3.25
C CYS A 67 -0.16 -11.78 4.11
N LEU A 68 -0.40 -10.67 4.81
CA LEU A 68 -1.61 -10.48 5.62
C LEU A 68 -2.51 -9.43 4.98
N ASP A 69 -3.78 -9.75 4.84
CA ASP A 69 -4.82 -8.81 4.39
C ASP A 69 -6.14 -9.04 5.11
N LEU A 70 -6.94 -7.98 5.22
CA LEU A 70 -8.27 -8.01 5.81
C LEU A 70 -9.28 -8.70 4.89
N THR A 71 -9.03 -8.74 3.56
CA THR A 71 -9.95 -9.13 2.50
C THR A 71 -9.53 -10.48 1.90
N GLU A 72 -10.26 -11.55 2.24
CA GLU A 72 -9.96 -12.90 1.74
C GLU A 72 -9.94 -12.99 0.22
N ALA A 73 -10.85 -12.29 -0.48
CA ALA A 73 -10.89 -12.30 -1.95
C ALA A 73 -9.58 -11.78 -2.57
N MET A 74 -8.93 -10.80 -1.94
CA MET A 74 -7.63 -10.30 -2.35
C MET A 74 -6.55 -11.37 -2.17
N LEU A 75 -6.49 -12.00 -1.00
CA LEU A 75 -5.53 -13.08 -0.71
C LEU A 75 -5.72 -14.28 -1.66
N GLU A 76 -6.95 -14.64 -2.00
CA GLU A 76 -7.21 -15.71 -2.96
C GLU A 76 -6.68 -15.38 -4.37
N GLN A 77 -6.74 -14.13 -4.82
CA GLN A 77 -6.07 -13.72 -6.05
C GLN A 77 -4.54 -13.80 -5.90
N GLY A 78 -4.00 -13.33 -4.78
CA GLY A 78 -2.57 -13.45 -4.47
C GLY A 78 -2.08 -14.89 -4.51
N LYS A 79 -2.83 -15.84 -3.92
CA LYS A 79 -2.54 -17.28 -3.96
C LYS A 79 -2.52 -17.84 -5.37
N LYS A 80 -3.52 -17.47 -6.19
CA LYS A 80 -3.58 -17.90 -7.61
C LYS A 80 -2.36 -17.43 -8.38
N LEU A 81 -1.99 -16.14 -8.22
CA LEU A 81 -0.85 -15.55 -8.89
C LEU A 81 0.48 -16.17 -8.42
N ALA A 82 0.67 -16.32 -7.11
CA ALA A 82 1.87 -16.96 -6.56
C ALA A 82 2.06 -18.40 -7.08
N LYS A 83 0.94 -19.16 -7.18
CA LYS A 83 0.96 -20.51 -7.77
C LYS A 83 1.34 -20.50 -9.25
N GLN A 84 0.82 -19.55 -10.04
CA GLN A 84 1.16 -19.38 -11.45
C GLN A 84 2.64 -19.02 -11.66
N GLU A 85 3.18 -18.20 -10.74
CA GLU A 85 4.58 -17.76 -10.72
C GLU A 85 5.53 -18.80 -10.11
N GLY A 86 5.00 -19.93 -9.58
CA GLY A 86 5.80 -21.02 -9.00
C GLY A 86 6.42 -20.69 -7.64
N ILE A 87 5.95 -19.66 -6.95
CA ILE A 87 6.45 -19.25 -5.64
C ILE A 87 5.95 -20.23 -4.56
N GLN A 88 6.87 -20.76 -3.74
CA GLN A 88 6.59 -21.77 -2.74
C GLN A 88 6.80 -21.29 -1.30
N ASN A 89 7.62 -20.26 -1.09
CA ASN A 89 7.97 -19.71 0.22
C ASN A 89 7.11 -18.51 0.62
N ILE A 90 5.85 -18.50 0.20
CA ILE A 90 4.85 -17.47 0.51
C ILE A 90 3.67 -18.08 1.27
N SER A 91 3.22 -17.43 2.32
CA SER A 91 2.03 -17.80 3.10
C SER A 91 1.03 -16.66 3.15
N PHE A 92 -0.24 -16.96 3.43
CA PHE A 92 -1.36 -16.01 3.36
C PHE A 92 -2.18 -16.10 4.63
N VAL A 93 -2.38 -14.97 5.30
CA VAL A 93 -3.09 -14.86 6.56
C VAL A 93 -4.19 -13.81 6.45
N SER A 94 -5.44 -14.20 6.68
CA SER A 94 -6.54 -13.24 6.81
C SER A 94 -6.46 -12.61 8.19
N GLY A 95 -6.35 -11.27 8.27
CA GLY A 95 -6.18 -10.58 9.55
C GLY A 95 -6.31 -9.07 9.44
N ASN A 96 -6.39 -8.43 10.60
CA ASN A 96 -6.47 -7.00 10.73
C ASN A 96 -5.07 -6.41 11.02
N ALA A 97 -4.63 -5.46 10.21
CA ALA A 97 -3.36 -4.76 10.38
C ALA A 97 -3.25 -3.98 11.71
N GLU A 98 -4.39 -3.57 12.29
CA GLU A 98 -4.42 -2.90 13.60
C GLU A 98 -4.31 -3.88 14.80
N CYS A 99 -4.28 -5.19 14.53
CA CYS A 99 -4.11 -6.25 15.53
C CYS A 99 -3.53 -7.48 14.85
N LEU A 100 -2.21 -7.47 14.59
CA LEU A 100 -1.53 -8.53 13.85
C LEU A 100 -1.47 -9.82 14.67
N PRO A 101 -1.87 -10.98 14.12
CA PRO A 101 -1.91 -12.27 14.83
C PRO A 101 -0.52 -12.93 14.93
N PHE A 102 0.51 -12.14 15.21
CA PHE A 102 1.89 -12.59 15.33
C PHE A 102 2.49 -12.14 16.67
N GLU A 103 3.47 -12.88 17.15
CA GLU A 103 4.23 -12.52 18.34
C GLU A 103 5.14 -11.32 18.09
N ASP A 104 5.58 -10.66 19.16
CA ASP A 104 6.55 -9.57 19.10
C ASP A 104 7.86 -10.07 18.46
N GLU A 105 8.56 -9.18 17.78
CA GLU A 105 9.90 -9.45 17.23
C GLU A 105 9.97 -10.74 16.37
N THR A 106 8.95 -10.99 15.55
CA THR A 106 8.87 -12.21 14.70
C THR A 106 9.59 -12.04 13.36
N PHE A 107 9.48 -10.87 12.74
CA PHE A 107 9.92 -10.65 11.36
C PHE A 107 11.20 -9.82 11.27
N ASP A 108 12.05 -10.15 10.31
CA ASP A 108 13.26 -9.40 10.00
C ASP A 108 12.98 -8.23 9.04
N LEU A 109 11.90 -8.35 8.26
CA LEU A 109 11.44 -7.38 7.26
C LEU A 109 9.92 -7.26 7.31
N VAL A 110 9.41 -6.04 7.45
CA VAL A 110 7.98 -5.74 7.33
C VAL A 110 7.77 -4.74 6.19
N ILE A 111 6.80 -5.00 5.34
CA ILE A 111 6.49 -4.19 4.16
C ILE A 111 5.01 -3.83 4.19
N THR A 112 4.68 -2.60 3.85
CA THR A 112 3.31 -2.21 3.49
C THR A 112 3.34 -1.26 2.29
N ARG A 113 2.34 -1.37 1.42
CA ARG A 113 2.28 -0.58 0.19
C ARG A 113 0.89 -0.12 -0.11
N LEU A 114 0.74 1.20 -0.34
CA LEU A 114 -0.53 1.85 -0.71
C LEU A 114 -1.68 1.43 0.21
N SER A 115 -1.48 1.56 1.51
CA SER A 115 -2.41 1.06 2.53
C SER A 115 -2.72 2.05 3.63
N LEU A 116 -1.76 2.87 4.07
CA LEU A 116 -1.93 3.75 5.23
C LEU A 116 -3.04 4.78 5.03
N HIS A 117 -3.27 5.22 3.79
CA HIS A 117 -4.35 6.14 3.44
C HIS A 117 -5.77 5.53 3.54
N HIS A 118 -5.90 4.24 3.88
CA HIS A 118 -7.17 3.58 4.20
C HIS A 118 -7.46 3.49 5.70
N PHE A 119 -6.49 3.80 6.56
CA PHE A 119 -6.68 3.72 8.01
C PHE A 119 -7.12 5.08 8.59
N VAL A 120 -8.16 5.03 9.43
CA VAL A 120 -8.62 6.22 10.17
C VAL A 120 -7.57 6.69 11.18
N GLU A 121 -6.85 5.73 11.78
CA GLU A 121 -5.79 5.94 12.76
C GLU A 121 -4.53 5.16 12.30
N PRO A 122 -3.74 5.70 11.37
CA PRO A 122 -2.58 5.01 10.78
C PRO A 122 -1.50 4.62 11.81
N GLU A 123 -1.51 5.26 12.98
CA GLU A 123 -0.63 4.94 14.09
C GLU A 123 -0.88 3.53 14.65
N LYS A 124 -2.10 2.98 14.52
CA LYS A 124 -2.43 1.64 15.02
C LYS A 124 -1.72 0.54 14.23
N PRO A 125 -1.93 0.43 12.90
CA PRO A 125 -1.20 -0.56 12.11
C PRO A 125 0.30 -0.31 12.16
N PHE A 126 0.75 0.94 12.25
CA PHE A 126 2.17 1.25 12.39
C PHE A 126 2.77 0.65 13.66
N ARG A 127 2.13 0.85 14.84
CA ARG A 127 2.57 0.24 16.10
C ARG A 127 2.59 -1.29 16.06
N GLU A 128 1.65 -1.91 15.38
CA GLU A 128 1.63 -3.36 15.21
C GLU A 128 2.77 -3.85 14.30
N MET A 129 3.03 -3.14 13.18
CA MET A 129 4.20 -3.41 12.34
C MET A 129 5.52 -3.28 13.12
N GLN A 130 5.64 -2.23 13.94
CA GLN A 130 6.79 -2.04 14.84
C GLN A 130 6.91 -3.17 15.85
N ARG A 131 5.81 -3.60 16.49
CA ARG A 131 5.79 -4.66 17.50
C ARG A 131 6.27 -6.00 16.96
N VAL A 132 5.81 -6.37 15.77
CA VAL A 132 6.17 -7.67 15.17
C VAL A 132 7.53 -7.67 14.49
N LEU A 133 8.12 -6.49 14.27
CA LEU A 133 9.45 -6.35 13.69
C LEU A 133 10.52 -6.57 14.75
N LYS A 134 11.54 -7.38 14.44
CA LYS A 134 12.72 -7.59 15.30
C LYS A 134 13.52 -6.30 15.46
N LYS A 135 14.23 -6.19 16.58
CA LYS A 135 15.24 -5.14 16.76
C LYS A 135 16.31 -5.22 15.67
N GLY A 136 16.55 -4.09 15.01
CA GLY A 136 17.46 -4.02 13.86
C GLY A 136 16.88 -4.61 12.57
N GLY A 137 15.60 -5.01 12.58
CA GLY A 137 14.85 -5.34 11.39
C GLY A 137 14.54 -4.11 10.53
N LYS A 138 14.02 -4.33 9.33
CA LYS A 138 13.73 -3.28 8.35
C LYS A 138 12.22 -3.15 8.16
N LEU A 139 11.70 -1.91 8.27
CA LEU A 139 10.35 -1.53 7.87
C LEU A 139 10.40 -0.79 6.54
N VAL A 140 9.57 -1.19 5.59
CA VAL A 140 9.43 -0.53 4.30
C VAL A 140 7.98 -0.08 4.13
N ILE A 141 7.79 1.21 3.99
CA ILE A 141 6.50 1.82 3.70
C ILE A 141 6.57 2.50 2.34
N TRP A 142 5.62 2.16 1.49
CA TRP A 142 5.44 2.79 0.18
C TRP A 142 4.01 3.27 0.06
N ASP A 143 3.81 4.58 0.22
CA ASP A 143 2.45 5.13 0.19
C ASP A 143 2.37 6.48 -0.50
N MET A 144 1.16 6.95 -0.72
CA MET A 144 0.91 8.30 -1.20
C MET A 144 1.32 9.31 -0.14
N VAL A 145 1.91 10.42 -0.57
CA VAL A 145 2.27 11.53 0.31
C VAL A 145 1.68 12.83 -0.22
N ALA A 146 1.06 13.60 0.65
CA ALA A 146 0.56 14.93 0.30
C ALA A 146 1.73 15.89 0.00
N ILE A 147 1.68 16.56 -1.16
CA ILE A 147 2.71 17.51 -1.58
C ILE A 147 2.63 18.80 -0.77
N THR A 148 1.42 19.31 -0.60
CA THR A 148 1.07 20.46 0.23
C THR A 148 -0.29 20.23 0.86
N GLU A 149 -0.58 20.92 1.95
CA GLU A 149 -1.88 20.84 2.62
C GLU A 149 -3.04 21.26 1.72
N GLU A 150 -2.84 22.30 0.92
CA GLU A 150 -3.86 22.79 -0.04
C GLU A 150 -4.23 21.73 -1.07
N LEU A 151 -3.25 20.97 -1.54
CA LEU A 151 -3.46 19.90 -2.51
C LEU A 151 -4.05 18.66 -1.88
N ARG A 152 -3.73 18.41 -0.60
CA ARG A 152 -4.22 17.24 0.14
C ARG A 152 -5.74 17.18 0.15
N GLU A 153 -6.41 18.27 0.52
CA GLU A 153 -7.87 18.32 0.57
C GLU A 153 -8.51 17.97 -0.78
N THR A 154 -7.95 18.50 -1.87
CA THR A 154 -8.45 18.20 -3.21
C THR A 154 -8.16 16.76 -3.63
N ASN A 155 -6.97 16.25 -3.33
CA ASN A 155 -6.60 14.88 -3.63
C ASN A 155 -7.43 13.88 -2.83
N ASP A 156 -7.64 14.10 -1.54
CA ASP A 156 -8.50 13.27 -0.69
C ASP A 156 -9.96 13.29 -1.19
N ALA A 157 -10.45 14.43 -1.64
CA ALA A 157 -11.79 14.53 -2.23
C ALA A 157 -11.90 13.69 -3.51
N ILE A 158 -10.92 13.74 -4.40
CA ILE A 158 -10.87 12.95 -5.64
C ILE A 158 -10.76 11.46 -5.32
N GLU A 159 -9.84 11.07 -4.41
CA GLU A 159 -9.66 9.68 -4.01
C GLU A 159 -10.94 9.12 -3.36
N THR A 160 -11.62 9.89 -2.51
CA THR A 160 -12.88 9.47 -1.88
C THR A 160 -14.01 9.30 -2.90
N MET A 161 -14.07 10.15 -3.95
CA MET A 161 -15.03 9.98 -5.04
C MET A 161 -14.80 8.67 -5.81
N ARG A 162 -13.56 8.26 -5.95
CA ARG A 162 -13.15 7.05 -6.63
C ARG A 162 -13.29 5.80 -5.76
N ASP A 163 -12.87 5.88 -4.50
CA ASP A 163 -12.82 4.77 -3.56
C ASP A 163 -13.33 5.19 -2.17
N ASN A 164 -14.51 4.70 -1.81
CA ASN A 164 -15.13 4.99 -0.53
C ASN A 164 -14.34 4.45 0.68
N SER A 165 -13.33 3.62 0.46
CA SER A 165 -12.46 3.12 1.52
C SER A 165 -11.29 4.07 1.82
N HIS A 166 -11.06 5.07 0.97
CA HIS A 166 -10.08 6.11 1.22
C HIS A 166 -10.43 6.91 2.49
N THR A 167 -9.43 7.25 3.28
CA THR A 167 -9.59 8.11 4.46
C THR A 167 -8.88 9.44 4.30
N ARG A 168 -7.57 9.41 4.19
CA ARG A 168 -6.74 10.60 3.92
C ARG A 168 -5.32 10.23 3.49
N ILE A 169 -4.69 11.10 2.73
CA ILE A 169 -3.28 11.02 2.40
C ILE A 169 -2.48 11.68 3.54
N LEU A 170 -1.45 11.01 4.03
CA LEU A 170 -0.58 11.57 5.06
C LEU A 170 0.37 12.62 4.47
N SER A 171 0.66 13.68 5.21
CA SER A 171 1.74 14.60 4.88
C SER A 171 3.09 13.96 5.19
N ARG A 172 4.18 14.58 4.70
CA ARG A 172 5.53 14.15 5.02
C ARG A 172 5.79 14.21 6.53
N GLU A 173 5.39 15.30 7.17
CA GLU A 173 5.55 15.51 8.61
C GLU A 173 4.76 14.48 9.43
N GLU A 174 3.58 14.09 8.97
CA GLU A 174 2.78 13.05 9.61
C GLU A 174 3.46 11.68 9.48
N PHE A 175 4.07 11.35 8.32
CA PHE A 175 4.90 10.16 8.18
C PHE A 175 6.11 10.22 9.12
N GLU A 176 6.86 11.31 9.14
CA GLU A 176 8.03 11.48 10.00
C GLU A 176 7.65 11.30 11.48
N ALA A 177 6.52 11.85 11.91
CA ALA A 177 6.01 11.69 13.28
C ALA A 177 5.69 10.22 13.67
N LEU A 178 5.35 9.35 12.70
CA LEU A 178 5.18 7.92 12.98
C LEU A 178 6.49 7.24 13.35
N PHE A 179 7.65 7.73 12.88
CA PHE A 179 8.95 7.07 13.01
C PHE A 179 9.82 7.61 14.13
N GLU A 180 9.62 8.87 14.53
CA GLU A 180 10.58 9.74 15.23
C GLU A 180 11.28 9.10 16.43
N ASP A 181 10.62 8.21 17.17
CA ASP A 181 11.18 7.57 18.36
C ASP A 181 11.59 6.11 18.16
N ALA A 182 11.31 5.50 17.01
CA ALA A 182 11.37 4.06 16.86
C ALA A 182 12.30 3.58 15.75
N PHE A 183 12.58 4.41 14.76
CA PHE A 183 13.31 4.02 13.56
C PHE A 183 14.40 5.01 13.19
N GLU A 184 15.49 4.49 12.63
CA GLU A 184 16.49 5.28 11.92
C GLU A 184 16.15 5.26 10.43
N LEU A 185 15.86 6.44 9.86
CA LEU A 185 15.56 6.59 8.46
C LEU A 185 16.78 6.24 7.60
N GLN A 186 16.70 5.19 6.81
CA GLN A 186 17.78 4.73 5.94
C GLN A 186 17.66 5.25 4.52
N LEU A 187 16.44 5.39 4.01
CA LEU A 187 16.16 5.85 2.66
C LEU A 187 14.81 6.57 2.64
N GLU A 188 14.82 7.77 2.10
CA GLU A 188 13.61 8.49 1.74
C GLU A 188 13.70 8.89 0.28
N GLU A 189 12.70 8.51 -0.51
CA GLU A 189 12.63 8.91 -1.90
C GLU A 189 11.19 9.22 -2.29
N THR A 190 11.01 10.27 -3.07
CA THR A 190 9.71 10.67 -3.58
C THR A 190 9.75 10.66 -5.10
N THR A 191 8.81 9.96 -5.72
CA THR A 191 8.70 9.87 -7.17
C THR A 191 7.28 10.14 -7.66
N LEU A 192 7.16 10.60 -8.88
CA LEU A 192 5.87 10.70 -9.55
C LEU A 192 5.58 9.39 -10.27
N VAL A 193 4.41 8.81 -10.00
CA VAL A 193 3.96 7.61 -10.68
C VAL A 193 2.89 8.00 -11.70
N PRO A 194 3.14 7.84 -13.00
CA PRO A 194 2.15 8.16 -14.02
C PRO A 194 0.99 7.16 -13.96
N VAL A 195 -0.22 7.68 -13.84
CA VAL A 195 -1.45 6.90 -13.75
C VAL A 195 -2.30 7.18 -14.99
N ASN A 196 -2.75 6.13 -15.68
CA ASN A 196 -3.78 6.29 -16.68
C ASN A 196 -5.12 6.50 -15.99
N LEU A 197 -5.68 7.69 -16.12
CA LEU A 197 -6.87 8.13 -15.37
C LEU A 197 -8.07 7.21 -15.58
N GLN A 198 -8.33 6.77 -16.82
CA GLN A 198 -9.44 5.85 -17.09
C GLN A 198 -9.24 4.49 -16.39
N SER A 199 -8.06 3.88 -16.57
CA SER A 199 -7.75 2.59 -15.92
C SER A 199 -7.80 2.69 -14.40
N TRP A 200 -7.45 3.83 -13.83
CA TRP A 200 -7.47 4.11 -12.41
C TRP A 200 -8.90 4.23 -11.86
N MET A 201 -9.80 4.88 -12.60
CA MET A 201 -11.23 4.93 -12.27
C MET A 201 -11.93 3.58 -12.49
N ASP A 202 -11.56 2.85 -13.55
CA ASP A 202 -12.12 1.52 -13.86
C ASP A 202 -11.76 0.49 -12.77
N LEU A 203 -10.58 0.63 -12.15
CA LEU A 203 -10.12 -0.24 -11.08
C LEU A 203 -11.13 -0.33 -9.93
N THR A 204 -11.67 0.81 -9.52
CA THR A 204 -12.65 0.93 -8.43
C THR A 204 -14.10 0.89 -8.91
N SER A 205 -14.34 0.68 -10.19
CA SER A 205 -15.70 0.75 -10.79
C SER A 205 -16.40 2.08 -10.53
N THR A 206 -15.64 3.17 -10.59
CA THR A 206 -16.16 4.53 -10.35
C THR A 206 -17.34 4.82 -11.28
N PRO A 207 -18.51 5.24 -10.76
CA PRO A 207 -19.68 5.59 -11.57
C PRO A 207 -19.38 6.67 -12.63
N GLU A 208 -20.02 6.61 -13.80
CA GLU A 208 -19.73 7.53 -14.93
C GLU A 208 -19.96 9.01 -14.58
N ASP A 209 -20.95 9.32 -13.76
CA ASP A 209 -21.21 10.68 -13.26
C ASP A 209 -20.05 11.19 -12.39
N LEU A 210 -19.52 10.37 -11.51
CA LEU A 210 -18.34 10.72 -10.71
C LEU A 210 -17.05 10.76 -11.53
N GLN A 211 -16.91 9.93 -12.57
CA GLN A 211 -15.75 9.99 -13.47
C GLN A 211 -15.61 11.38 -14.12
N LYS A 212 -16.73 11.96 -14.56
CA LYS A 212 -16.72 13.31 -15.14
C LYS A 212 -16.27 14.36 -14.12
N ASP A 213 -16.84 14.31 -12.90
CA ASP A 213 -16.47 15.26 -11.84
C ASP A 213 -14.99 15.13 -11.43
N ILE A 214 -14.45 13.90 -11.43
CA ILE A 214 -13.03 13.64 -11.20
C ILE A 214 -12.17 14.28 -12.31
N ILE A 215 -12.53 14.07 -13.59
CA ILE A 215 -11.81 14.64 -14.73
C ILE A 215 -11.79 16.16 -14.64
N ASP A 216 -12.94 16.79 -14.41
CA ASP A 216 -13.05 18.25 -14.29
C ASP A 216 -12.17 18.80 -13.15
N LYS A 217 -12.14 18.11 -12.00
CA LYS A 217 -11.25 18.47 -10.88
C LYS A 217 -9.77 18.29 -11.21
N MET A 218 -9.40 17.22 -11.88
CA MET A 218 -8.01 16.95 -12.30
C MET A 218 -7.53 17.95 -13.35
N GLU A 219 -8.38 18.34 -14.31
CA GLU A 219 -8.07 19.40 -15.27
C GLU A 219 -7.84 20.74 -14.56
N TYR A 220 -8.67 21.09 -13.59
CA TYR A 220 -8.46 22.28 -12.76
C TYR A 220 -7.10 22.25 -12.06
N LEU A 221 -6.73 21.12 -11.44
CA LEU A 221 -5.43 20.94 -10.82
C LEU A 221 -4.28 21.09 -11.81
N SER A 222 -4.41 20.58 -13.04
CA SER A 222 -3.39 20.71 -14.08
C SER A 222 -3.16 22.15 -14.52
N LEU A 223 -4.22 22.96 -14.53
CA LEU A 223 -4.16 24.40 -14.86
C LEU A 223 -3.40 25.22 -13.79
N ILE A 224 -3.38 24.78 -12.54
CA ILE A 224 -2.63 25.44 -11.46
C ILE A 224 -1.23 24.83 -11.20
N HIS A 225 -0.64 24.19 -12.24
CA HIS A 225 0.70 23.60 -12.22
C HIS A 225 0.90 22.40 -11.29
N ILE A 226 -0.09 21.54 -11.18
CA ILE A 226 0.02 20.32 -10.38
C ILE A 226 0.06 19.11 -11.32
N SER A 227 1.26 18.66 -11.61
CA SER A 227 1.47 17.35 -12.21
C SER A 227 1.20 16.27 -11.15
N GLU A 228 0.18 15.47 -11.38
CA GLU A 228 -0.25 14.21 -10.74
C GLU A 228 0.15 13.93 -9.27
N PRO A 229 -0.83 13.57 -8.43
CA PRO A 229 -0.68 13.55 -6.96
C PRO A 229 -0.09 12.25 -6.38
N THR A 230 0.67 11.48 -7.14
CA THR A 230 1.22 10.24 -6.60
C THR A 230 2.71 10.39 -6.35
N ARG A 231 3.07 10.66 -5.11
CA ARG A 231 4.45 10.57 -4.64
C ARG A 231 4.58 9.39 -3.69
N LEU A 232 5.65 8.66 -3.83
CA LEU A 232 5.98 7.48 -3.05
C LEU A 232 7.12 7.79 -2.10
N GLN A 233 6.96 7.41 -0.84
CA GLN A 233 8.01 7.54 0.16
C GLN A 233 8.40 6.15 0.64
N LEU A 234 9.69 5.85 0.60
CA LEU A 234 10.30 4.66 1.17
C LEU A 234 11.03 5.04 2.45
N ILE A 235 10.80 4.29 3.49
CA ILE A 235 11.42 4.49 4.80
C ILE A 235 12.01 3.18 5.27
#